data_35279814db50eeb65fa0121f0822e057
#
_entry.id   35279814db50eeb65fa0121f0822e057
#
_cell.length_a   1.000
_cell.length_b   1.000
_cell.length_c   1.000
_cell.angle_alpha   90.00
_cell.angle_beta   90.00
_cell.angle_gamma   90.00
#
_symmetry.space_group_name_H-M   'P 1'
#
loop_
_entity.id
_entity.type
_entity.pdbx_description
1 polymer ?
#
loop_
_entity_poly.entity_id
_entity_poly.type
_entity_poly.pdbx_seq_one_letter_code
_entity_poly.pdbx_strand_id
1 'polypeptide(L)'
;MSESDVQFTHNQWLADINYNYAALALSLESIGTLSLNVISLNSGEIDVRTVEQPLGTGERYEVTNFALGLGYGMMLTDRVSAGIVVNYIQETIWHSSLNNFAVNLGVQYELAGTGIILGASVSNFGPRAKYDGRDLYIDVDLDPDKHGDNDLLPSELRMDEYSLPTVFRVGISAPFKLGNSHKFTIAADAIHPNDNMEKVNVGAEWEFKEMFSLRGGYRDLFLPNSEGGLTLGAGIRMSMIETYNVRFDYAWSDYGRLNDVHRMSIGFSF
;
A
#
# COMPACT_ATOMS: atom_id res chain seq x y z
N MET A 1 -19.58 -11.59 3.28
CA MET A 1 -20.02 -10.18 3.31
C MET A 1 -21.36 -10.13 2.63
N SER A 2 -22.35 -9.49 3.23
CA SER A 2 -23.69 -9.30 2.64
C SER A 2 -23.83 -7.93 1.96
N GLU A 3 -22.89 -7.04 2.15
CA GLU A 3 -22.92 -5.65 1.66
C GLU A 3 -21.75 -5.40 0.70
N SER A 4 -22.02 -4.59 -0.32
CA SER A 4 -21.01 -4.04 -1.20
C SER A 4 -20.42 -2.77 -0.56
N ASP A 5 -19.16 -2.45 -0.84
CA ASP A 5 -18.46 -1.31 -0.24
C ASP A 5 -17.63 -0.58 -1.28
N VAL A 6 -17.62 0.73 -1.21
CA VAL A 6 -16.69 1.58 -1.94
C VAL A 6 -15.92 2.45 -0.96
N GLN A 7 -14.62 2.57 -1.14
CA GLN A 7 -13.74 3.36 -0.28
C GLN A 7 -12.80 4.22 -1.10
N PHE A 8 -12.58 5.43 -0.62
CA PHE A 8 -11.52 6.32 -1.08
C PHE A 8 -10.65 6.72 0.11
N THR A 9 -9.33 6.72 -0.08
CA THR A 9 -8.35 7.13 0.93
C THR A 9 -7.33 8.08 0.31
N HIS A 10 -7.14 9.22 0.94
CA HIS A 10 -6.04 10.15 0.66
C HIS A 10 -5.03 10.09 1.79
N ASN A 11 -3.76 9.97 1.44
CA ASN A 11 -2.66 9.93 2.39
C ASN A 11 -1.61 10.96 1.96
N GLN A 12 -1.44 11.99 2.78
CA GLN A 12 -0.32 12.91 2.65
C GLN A 12 0.91 12.20 3.22
N TRP A 13 1.72 11.67 2.32
CA TRP A 13 2.91 10.91 2.66
C TRP A 13 4.09 11.82 2.96
N LEU A 14 5.22 11.23 3.33
CA LEU A 14 6.48 11.94 3.57
C LEU A 14 6.92 12.73 2.34
N ALA A 15 7.63 13.86 2.55
CA ALA A 15 8.16 14.72 1.49
C ALA A 15 7.09 15.23 0.49
N ASP A 16 5.89 15.54 0.99
CA ASP A 16 4.75 16.04 0.22
C ASP A 16 4.25 15.10 -0.89
N ILE A 17 4.66 13.83 -0.85
CA ILE A 17 4.17 12.80 -1.77
C ILE A 17 2.69 12.54 -1.49
N ASN A 18 1.89 12.56 -2.53
CA ASN A 18 0.48 12.23 -2.45
C ASN A 18 0.25 10.75 -2.82
N TYR A 19 -0.40 10.03 -1.91
CA TYR A 19 -0.79 8.65 -2.11
C TYR A 19 -2.32 8.54 -2.01
N ASN A 20 -2.95 8.10 -3.10
CA ASN A 20 -4.39 7.92 -3.18
C ASN A 20 -4.72 6.45 -3.40
N TYR A 21 -5.76 5.99 -2.74
CA TYR A 21 -6.28 4.64 -2.88
C TYR A 21 -7.79 4.71 -3.06
N ALA A 22 -8.31 3.97 -4.03
CA ALA A 22 -9.75 3.75 -4.20
C ALA A 22 -10.00 2.25 -4.35
N ALA A 23 -11.08 1.77 -3.75
CA ALA A 23 -11.49 0.37 -3.86
C ALA A 23 -13.01 0.25 -3.94
N LEU A 24 -13.45 -0.73 -4.72
CA LEU A 24 -14.82 -1.21 -4.81
C LEU A 24 -14.81 -2.70 -4.48
N ALA A 25 -15.69 -3.13 -3.59
CA ALA A 25 -15.94 -4.53 -3.28
C ALA A 25 -17.44 -4.85 -3.53
N LEU A 26 -17.70 -5.75 -4.45
CA LEU A 26 -19.05 -6.18 -4.81
C LEU A 26 -19.32 -7.56 -4.22
N SER A 27 -20.28 -7.62 -3.33
CA SER A 27 -20.77 -8.88 -2.76
C SER A 27 -21.62 -9.62 -3.78
N LEU A 28 -21.24 -10.86 -4.09
CA LEU A 28 -21.96 -11.76 -4.99
C LEU A 28 -22.70 -12.85 -4.19
N GLU A 29 -23.23 -12.47 -3.03
CA GLU A 29 -23.95 -13.38 -2.12
C GLU A 29 -23.15 -14.66 -1.81
N SER A 30 -23.67 -15.83 -2.24
CA SER A 30 -23.08 -17.12 -1.96
C SER A 30 -21.82 -17.46 -2.78
N ILE A 31 -21.54 -16.70 -3.84
CA ILE A 31 -20.39 -16.95 -4.72
C ILE A 31 -19.11 -16.38 -4.12
N GLY A 32 -19.18 -15.23 -3.45
CA GLY A 32 -18.04 -14.55 -2.87
C GLY A 32 -18.07 -13.05 -3.13
N THR A 33 -16.91 -12.38 -3.11
CA THR A 33 -16.77 -10.94 -3.31
C THR A 33 -15.76 -10.67 -4.41
N LEU A 34 -16.15 -9.88 -5.41
CA LEU A 34 -15.22 -9.30 -6.38
C LEU A 34 -14.74 -7.94 -5.88
N SER A 35 -13.47 -7.63 -6.12
CA SER A 35 -12.92 -6.32 -5.78
C SER A 35 -12.12 -5.73 -6.94
N LEU A 36 -12.22 -4.41 -7.05
CA LEU A 36 -11.38 -3.59 -7.93
C LEU A 36 -10.71 -2.55 -7.05
N ASN A 37 -9.40 -2.36 -7.21
CA ASN A 37 -8.69 -1.31 -6.50
C ASN A 37 -7.74 -0.55 -7.43
N VAL A 38 -7.53 0.72 -7.09
CA VAL A 38 -6.61 1.62 -7.79
C VAL A 38 -5.74 2.30 -6.76
N ILE A 39 -4.45 2.31 -7.02
CA ILE A 39 -3.44 3.04 -6.23
C ILE A 39 -2.78 4.05 -7.16
N SER A 40 -2.60 5.27 -6.68
CA SER A 40 -1.84 6.31 -7.36
C SER A 40 -0.94 7.02 -6.35
N LEU A 41 0.34 7.13 -6.70
CA LEU A 41 1.34 7.90 -5.96
C LEU A 41 1.94 8.92 -6.91
N ASN A 42 2.10 10.16 -6.44
CA ASN A 42 2.73 11.25 -7.18
C ASN A 42 3.67 12.01 -6.25
N SER A 43 4.92 12.20 -6.67
CA SER A 43 5.94 12.93 -5.91
C SER A 43 5.80 14.44 -5.95
N GLY A 44 4.92 14.96 -6.81
CA GLY A 44 4.98 16.37 -7.21
C GLY A 44 6.17 16.67 -8.12
N GLU A 45 6.27 17.91 -8.55
CA GLU A 45 7.31 18.38 -9.45
C GLU A 45 8.69 18.43 -8.76
N ILE A 46 9.70 17.88 -9.40
CA ILE A 46 11.09 17.87 -8.96
C ILE A 46 11.95 18.58 -10.00
N ASP A 47 12.79 19.52 -9.58
CA ASP A 47 13.71 20.21 -10.49
C ASP A 47 14.80 19.28 -11.01
N VAL A 48 15.03 19.27 -12.31
CA VAL A 48 16.17 18.58 -12.93
C VAL A 48 17.43 19.35 -12.61
N ARG A 49 18.40 18.72 -11.97
CA ARG A 49 19.69 19.31 -11.58
C ARG A 49 20.83 18.51 -12.17
N THR A 50 21.83 19.20 -12.66
CA THR A 50 23.06 18.60 -13.21
C THR A 50 24.28 19.14 -12.46
N VAL A 51 25.44 18.52 -12.67
CA VAL A 51 26.71 19.00 -12.10
C VAL A 51 27.03 20.42 -12.58
N GLU A 52 26.67 20.75 -13.82
CA GLU A 52 26.90 22.07 -14.41
C GLU A 52 25.85 23.10 -13.97
N GLN A 53 24.64 22.65 -13.66
CA GLN A 53 23.50 23.47 -13.24
C GLN A 53 22.89 22.97 -11.91
N PRO A 54 23.61 23.12 -10.78
CA PRO A 54 23.19 22.56 -9.49
C PRO A 54 21.96 23.24 -8.89
N LEU A 55 21.60 24.42 -9.38
CA LEU A 55 20.38 25.15 -8.96
C LEU A 55 19.15 24.78 -9.78
N GLY A 56 19.29 23.97 -10.82
CA GLY A 56 18.25 23.51 -11.72
C GLY A 56 18.48 23.92 -13.18
N THR A 57 18.08 23.06 -14.10
CA THR A 57 18.14 23.31 -15.56
C THR A 57 16.95 24.14 -16.06
N GLY A 58 15.92 24.30 -15.24
CA GLY A 58 14.60 24.85 -15.61
C GLY A 58 13.61 23.78 -16.06
N GLU A 59 14.07 22.56 -16.28
CA GLU A 59 13.20 21.41 -16.52
C GLU A 59 12.71 20.82 -15.20
N ARG A 60 11.52 20.18 -15.23
CA ARG A 60 10.92 19.49 -14.11
C ARG A 60 10.44 18.11 -14.51
N TYR A 61 10.45 17.21 -13.57
CA TYR A 61 9.91 15.86 -13.75
C TYR A 61 9.10 15.44 -12.52
N GLU A 62 8.31 14.39 -12.68
CA GLU A 62 7.54 13.77 -11.60
C GLU A 62 7.86 12.28 -11.53
N VAL A 63 7.73 11.72 -10.33
CA VAL A 63 7.70 10.28 -10.11
C VAL A 63 6.24 9.89 -9.87
N THR A 64 5.72 9.01 -10.71
CA THR A 64 4.36 8.51 -10.60
C THR A 64 4.33 6.99 -10.56
N ASN A 65 3.61 6.45 -9.58
CA ASN A 65 3.35 5.02 -9.49
C ASN A 65 1.84 4.81 -9.57
N PHE A 66 1.44 3.87 -10.39
CA PHE A 66 0.06 3.47 -10.57
C PHE A 66 -0.08 1.96 -10.39
N ALA A 67 -1.12 1.52 -9.69
CA ALA A 67 -1.46 0.11 -9.65
C ALA A 67 -2.98 -0.07 -9.79
N LEU A 68 -3.35 -1.06 -10.60
CA LEU A 68 -4.72 -1.52 -10.80
C LEU A 68 -4.82 -2.97 -10.34
N GLY A 69 -5.68 -3.26 -9.37
CA GLY A 69 -5.86 -4.59 -8.82
C GLY A 69 -7.27 -5.13 -9.03
N LEU A 70 -7.35 -6.38 -9.45
CA LEU A 70 -8.59 -7.15 -9.51
C LEU A 70 -8.50 -8.30 -8.50
N GLY A 71 -9.48 -8.39 -7.61
CA GLY A 71 -9.49 -9.36 -6.53
C GLY A 71 -10.74 -10.19 -6.48
N TYR A 72 -10.60 -11.37 -5.89
CA TYR A 72 -11.69 -12.26 -5.56
C TYR A 72 -11.46 -12.88 -4.19
N GLY A 73 -12.50 -12.91 -3.37
CA GLY A 73 -12.48 -13.51 -2.04
C GLY A 73 -13.73 -14.31 -1.77
N MET A 74 -13.58 -15.43 -1.05
CA MET A 74 -14.71 -16.27 -0.68
C MET A 74 -14.51 -16.96 0.67
N MET A 75 -15.60 -17.36 1.27
CA MET A 75 -15.59 -18.29 2.41
C MET A 75 -15.45 -19.72 1.90
N LEU A 76 -14.37 -20.38 2.32
CA LEU A 76 -14.11 -21.79 1.99
C LEU A 76 -14.88 -22.73 2.93
N THR A 77 -15.03 -22.30 4.17
CA THR A 77 -15.82 -22.95 5.22
C THR A 77 -16.45 -21.87 6.09
N ASP A 78 -17.29 -22.24 7.06
CA ASP A 78 -17.90 -21.32 8.02
C ASP A 78 -16.87 -20.49 8.83
N ARG A 79 -15.60 -20.84 8.78
CA ARG A 79 -14.53 -20.24 9.59
C ARG A 79 -13.28 -19.86 8.79
N VAL A 80 -13.18 -20.31 7.57
CA VAL A 80 -12.00 -20.06 6.71
C VAL A 80 -12.43 -19.23 5.54
N SER A 81 -11.83 -18.09 5.35
CA SER A 81 -11.92 -17.29 4.14
C SER A 81 -10.56 -17.17 3.45
N ALA A 82 -10.59 -17.11 2.13
CA ALA A 82 -9.39 -16.91 1.32
C ALA A 82 -9.66 -15.89 0.22
N GLY A 83 -8.61 -15.23 -0.22
CA GLY A 83 -8.69 -14.25 -1.29
C GLY A 83 -7.40 -14.16 -2.09
N ILE A 84 -7.56 -13.71 -3.32
CA ILE A 84 -6.48 -13.43 -4.27
C ILE A 84 -6.72 -12.06 -4.90
N VAL A 85 -5.64 -11.30 -5.10
CA VAL A 85 -5.67 -10.06 -5.89
C VAL A 85 -4.53 -10.12 -6.89
N VAL A 86 -4.81 -9.80 -8.15
CA VAL A 86 -3.80 -9.61 -9.19
C VAL A 86 -3.70 -8.12 -9.48
N ASN A 87 -2.51 -7.58 -9.35
CA ASN A 87 -2.21 -6.18 -9.59
C ASN A 87 -1.38 -6.03 -10.86
N TYR A 88 -1.74 -5.07 -11.71
CA TYR A 88 -0.86 -4.47 -12.69
C TYR A 88 -0.23 -3.25 -12.05
N ILE A 89 1.09 -3.10 -12.15
CA ILE A 89 1.88 -2.02 -11.54
C ILE A 89 2.64 -1.31 -12.65
N GLN A 90 2.57 0.01 -12.66
CA GLN A 90 3.35 0.87 -13.52
C GLN A 90 4.05 1.92 -12.66
N GLU A 91 5.35 2.02 -12.79
CA GLU A 91 6.18 3.05 -12.17
C GLU A 91 6.83 3.89 -13.27
N THR A 92 6.81 5.19 -13.12
CA THR A 92 7.40 6.11 -14.08
C THR A 92 8.26 7.13 -13.35
N ILE A 93 9.50 7.26 -13.78
CA ILE A 93 10.45 8.25 -13.31
C ILE A 93 10.92 9.03 -14.54
N TRP A 94 10.46 10.26 -14.65
CA TRP A 94 10.73 11.11 -15.80
C TRP A 94 10.37 10.42 -17.12
N HIS A 95 11.36 9.95 -17.92
CA HIS A 95 11.15 9.31 -19.22
C HIS A 95 11.35 7.78 -19.20
N SER A 96 11.61 7.23 -18.03
CA SER A 96 11.81 5.79 -17.85
C SER A 96 10.62 5.19 -17.11
N SER A 97 10.16 4.06 -17.54
CA SER A 97 9.04 3.35 -16.92
C SER A 97 9.34 1.89 -16.70
N LEU A 98 8.65 1.34 -15.72
CA LEU A 98 8.64 -0.09 -15.39
C LEU A 98 7.19 -0.55 -15.34
N ASN A 99 6.93 -1.71 -15.94
CA ASN A 99 5.63 -2.37 -15.86
C ASN A 99 5.81 -3.77 -15.27
N ASN A 100 4.95 -4.13 -14.32
CA ASN A 100 5.02 -5.40 -13.64
C ASN A 100 3.63 -5.92 -13.24
N PHE A 101 3.56 -7.21 -12.90
CA PHE A 101 2.39 -7.83 -12.31
C PHE A 101 2.75 -8.39 -10.93
N ALA A 102 1.81 -8.30 -9.99
CA ALA A 102 1.95 -8.86 -8.67
C ALA A 102 0.70 -9.61 -8.24
N VAL A 103 0.88 -10.67 -7.49
CA VAL A 103 -0.21 -11.45 -6.89
C VAL A 103 -0.14 -11.28 -5.39
N ASN A 104 -1.29 -10.99 -4.78
CA ASN A 104 -1.48 -11.00 -3.34
C ASN A 104 -2.41 -12.16 -2.99
N LEU A 105 -2.05 -12.92 -1.97
CA LEU A 105 -2.82 -14.05 -1.45
C LEU A 105 -3.06 -13.82 0.03
N GLY A 106 -4.26 -14.17 0.51
CA GLY A 106 -4.58 -14.06 1.92
C GLY A 106 -5.54 -15.15 2.38
N VAL A 107 -5.40 -15.55 3.64
CA VAL A 107 -6.29 -16.47 4.32
C VAL A 107 -6.58 -15.95 5.72
N GLN A 108 -7.81 -16.15 6.18
CA GLN A 108 -8.23 -15.87 7.55
C GLN A 108 -8.93 -17.08 8.13
N TYR A 109 -8.70 -17.32 9.41
CA TYR A 109 -9.36 -18.37 10.18
C TYR A 109 -9.96 -17.78 11.46
N GLU A 110 -11.27 -17.94 11.62
CA GLU A 110 -11.98 -17.54 12.85
C GLU A 110 -12.00 -18.69 13.85
N LEU A 111 -11.45 -18.46 15.03
CA LEU A 111 -11.40 -19.45 16.10
C LEU A 111 -12.80 -19.61 16.73
N ALA A 112 -13.31 -20.82 16.70
CA ALA A 112 -14.66 -21.15 17.14
C ALA A 112 -15.03 -20.60 18.52
N GLY A 113 -16.14 -19.88 18.59
CA GLY A 113 -16.72 -19.42 19.86
C GLY A 113 -15.97 -18.29 20.57
N THR A 114 -14.87 -17.79 20.02
CA THR A 114 -14.06 -16.73 20.62
C THR A 114 -14.11 -15.40 19.86
N GLY A 115 -14.39 -15.45 18.55
CA GLY A 115 -14.28 -14.31 17.63
C GLY A 115 -12.83 -13.93 17.32
N ILE A 116 -11.85 -14.67 17.81
CA ILE A 116 -10.44 -14.44 17.49
C ILE A 116 -10.19 -14.82 16.04
N ILE A 117 -9.52 -13.93 15.30
CA ILE A 117 -9.17 -14.14 13.90
C ILE A 117 -7.65 -14.27 13.78
N LEU A 118 -7.22 -15.33 13.12
CA LEU A 118 -5.85 -15.53 12.66
C LEU A 118 -5.81 -15.23 11.17
N GLY A 119 -4.83 -14.45 10.74
CA GLY A 119 -4.64 -14.08 9.34
C GLY A 119 -3.23 -14.39 8.87
N ALA A 120 -3.11 -14.79 7.60
CA ALA A 120 -1.82 -14.87 6.92
C ALA A 120 -1.96 -14.32 5.51
N SER A 121 -0.94 -13.61 5.01
CA SER A 121 -0.93 -13.09 3.66
C SER A 121 0.48 -13.01 3.08
N VAL A 122 0.55 -13.13 1.76
CA VAL A 122 1.71 -12.78 0.93
C VAL A 122 1.27 -11.69 -0.02
N SER A 123 2.02 -10.61 -0.07
CA SER A 123 1.74 -9.47 -0.96
C SER A 123 2.92 -9.20 -1.88
N ASN A 124 2.62 -8.65 -3.08
CA ASN A 124 3.59 -8.26 -4.09
C ASN A 124 4.46 -9.43 -4.59
N PHE A 125 3.90 -10.63 -4.66
CA PHE A 125 4.59 -11.75 -5.27
C PHE A 125 4.50 -11.64 -6.80
N GLY A 126 5.65 -11.45 -7.47
CA GLY A 126 5.69 -11.23 -8.92
C GLY A 126 7.08 -11.45 -9.51
N PRO A 127 7.21 -11.36 -10.84
CA PRO A 127 8.50 -11.47 -11.51
C PRO A 127 9.39 -10.27 -11.19
N ARG A 128 10.67 -10.41 -11.51
CA ARG A 128 11.59 -9.26 -11.55
C ARG A 128 11.27 -8.37 -12.73
N ALA A 129 11.53 -7.09 -12.60
CA ALA A 129 11.35 -6.11 -13.65
C ALA A 129 12.50 -5.09 -13.63
N LYS A 130 12.67 -4.39 -14.74
CA LYS A 130 13.65 -3.32 -14.91
C LYS A 130 13.00 -2.10 -15.50
N TYR A 131 13.55 -0.94 -15.26
CA TYR A 131 13.18 0.29 -15.98
C TYR A 131 13.68 0.23 -17.39
N ASP A 132 12.89 0.81 -18.30
CA ASP A 132 13.22 1.06 -19.70
C ASP A 132 12.76 2.46 -20.08
N GLY A 133 13.52 3.15 -20.95
CA GLY A 133 13.17 4.48 -21.40
C GLY A 133 14.30 5.21 -22.11
N ARG A 134 13.98 6.32 -22.72
CA ARG A 134 14.91 7.08 -23.58
C ARG A 134 16.14 7.61 -22.86
N ASP A 135 16.09 7.79 -21.54
CA ASP A 135 17.21 8.29 -20.75
C ASP A 135 18.32 7.23 -20.58
N LEU A 136 18.05 5.99 -20.98
CA LEU A 136 19.04 4.90 -21.02
C LEU A 136 19.84 4.86 -22.34
N TYR A 137 19.37 5.57 -23.37
CA TYR A 137 20.08 5.64 -24.65
C TYR A 137 21.12 6.75 -24.61
N ILE A 138 22.36 6.38 -24.89
CA ILE A 138 23.50 7.28 -24.88
C ILE A 138 24.36 7.07 -26.13
N ASP A 139 25.06 8.08 -26.55
CA ASP A 139 26.11 7.97 -27.56
C ASP A 139 27.46 7.78 -26.84
N VAL A 140 28.22 6.78 -27.25
CA VAL A 140 29.50 6.43 -26.65
C VAL A 140 30.61 6.51 -27.70
N ASP A 141 31.68 7.21 -27.36
CA ASP A 141 32.94 7.14 -28.04
C ASP A 141 33.83 6.08 -27.34
N LEU A 142 34.22 5.03 -28.09
CA LEU A 142 35.03 3.93 -27.56
C LEU A 142 36.53 4.24 -27.54
N ASP A 143 36.98 5.26 -28.27
CA ASP A 143 38.40 5.66 -28.34
C ASP A 143 38.53 7.22 -28.45
N PRO A 144 38.30 7.94 -27.35
CA PRO A 144 38.29 9.42 -27.33
C PRO A 144 39.57 10.07 -27.79
N ASP A 145 40.67 9.32 -27.84
CA ASP A 145 41.98 9.80 -28.28
C ASP A 145 42.17 9.76 -29.80
N LYS A 146 41.24 9.15 -30.55
CA LYS A 146 41.24 9.08 -32.00
C LYS A 146 40.15 9.96 -32.61
N HIS A 147 40.52 10.96 -33.35
CA HIS A 147 39.59 11.80 -34.10
C HIS A 147 39.35 11.24 -35.49
N GLY A 148 38.05 11.25 -35.91
CA GLY A 148 37.60 10.88 -37.24
C GLY A 148 37.19 9.41 -37.43
N ASP A 149 37.07 8.66 -36.36
CA ASP A 149 36.38 7.39 -36.29
C ASP A 149 34.92 7.56 -35.80
N ASN A 150 34.27 6.52 -35.33
CA ASN A 150 32.87 6.57 -34.89
C ASN A 150 32.77 7.04 -33.42
N ASP A 151 32.63 8.35 -33.25
CA ASP A 151 32.51 9.04 -31.95
C ASP A 151 31.07 9.08 -31.38
N LEU A 152 30.08 8.65 -32.18
CA LEU A 152 28.66 8.64 -31.82
C LEU A 152 28.06 7.22 -31.97
N LEU A 153 28.58 6.25 -31.23
CA LEU A 153 28.05 4.90 -31.25
C LEU A 153 26.80 4.82 -30.37
N PRO A 154 25.59 4.63 -30.94
CA PRO A 154 24.37 4.45 -30.15
C PRO A 154 24.50 3.26 -29.19
N SER A 155 24.31 3.51 -27.93
CA SER A 155 24.48 2.54 -26.84
C SER A 155 23.35 2.64 -25.85
N GLU A 156 23.13 1.59 -25.06
CA GLU A 156 22.11 1.54 -24.03
C GLU A 156 22.77 1.25 -22.68
N LEU A 157 22.44 2.04 -21.65
CA LEU A 157 22.82 1.77 -20.28
C LEU A 157 22.05 0.53 -19.80
N ARG A 158 22.78 -0.49 -19.43
CA ARG A 158 22.18 -1.72 -18.91
C ARG A 158 21.59 -1.49 -17.54
N MET A 159 20.29 -1.74 -17.39
CA MET A 159 19.60 -1.79 -16.11
C MET A 159 19.55 -3.22 -15.58
N ASP A 160 19.80 -3.38 -14.28
CA ASP A 160 19.56 -4.65 -13.60
C ASP A 160 18.09 -4.82 -13.24
N GLU A 161 17.64 -6.07 -13.23
CA GLU A 161 16.30 -6.41 -12.77
C GLU A 161 16.25 -6.48 -11.25
N TYR A 162 15.19 -5.96 -10.65
CA TYR A 162 14.93 -6.07 -9.21
C TYR A 162 13.58 -6.72 -8.92
N SER A 163 13.48 -7.32 -7.75
CA SER A 163 12.25 -7.96 -7.27
C SER A 163 11.32 -6.92 -6.68
N LEU A 164 10.01 -7.14 -6.78
CA LEU A 164 9.05 -6.40 -5.99
C LEU A 164 9.28 -6.62 -4.49
N PRO A 165 8.95 -5.62 -3.63
CA PRO A 165 9.02 -5.75 -2.17
C PRO A 165 7.94 -6.73 -1.68
N THR A 166 8.26 -8.03 -1.77
CA THR A 166 7.35 -9.09 -1.33
C THR A 166 7.27 -9.11 0.19
N VAL A 167 6.06 -9.11 0.73
CA VAL A 167 5.82 -9.07 2.18
C VAL A 167 5.00 -10.28 2.59
N PHE A 168 5.54 -11.07 3.52
CA PHE A 168 4.78 -12.08 4.27
C PHE A 168 4.31 -11.49 5.59
N ARG A 169 3.02 -11.68 5.93
CA ARG A 169 2.43 -11.21 7.16
C ARG A 169 1.60 -12.29 7.81
N VAL A 170 1.75 -12.41 9.14
CA VAL A 170 0.88 -13.23 10.00
C VAL A 170 0.36 -12.36 11.11
N GLY A 171 -0.94 -12.42 11.38
CA GLY A 171 -1.59 -11.60 12.38
C GLY A 171 -2.61 -12.33 13.21
N ILE A 172 -2.88 -11.78 14.37
CA ILE A 172 -3.95 -12.17 15.28
C ILE A 172 -4.76 -10.96 15.69
N SER A 173 -6.08 -11.11 15.74
CA SER A 173 -7.01 -10.09 16.21
C SER A 173 -7.99 -10.72 17.20
N ALA A 174 -8.18 -10.09 18.36
CA ALA A 174 -9.04 -10.57 19.43
C ALA A 174 -10.06 -9.49 19.83
N PRO A 175 -11.36 -9.66 19.53
CA PRO A 175 -12.42 -8.76 19.94
C PRO A 175 -12.92 -9.09 21.35
N PHE A 176 -13.25 -8.06 22.12
CA PHE A 176 -13.85 -8.15 23.47
C PHE A 176 -15.07 -7.22 23.53
N LYS A 177 -16.24 -7.74 23.87
CA LYS A 177 -17.43 -6.94 24.08
C LYS A 177 -17.61 -6.62 25.57
N LEU A 178 -17.84 -5.35 25.89
CA LEU A 178 -18.16 -4.89 27.23
C LEU A 178 -19.58 -4.28 27.21
N GLY A 179 -20.56 -5.10 27.57
CA GLY A 179 -21.97 -4.76 27.39
C GLY A 179 -22.36 -4.70 25.92
N ASN A 180 -23.46 -3.99 25.63
CA ASN A 180 -24.00 -3.90 24.26
C ASN A 180 -23.48 -2.69 23.45
N SER A 181 -22.73 -1.80 24.09
CA SER A 181 -22.36 -0.52 23.47
C SER A 181 -20.86 -0.37 23.23
N HIS A 182 -20.03 -1.19 23.84
CA HIS A 182 -18.58 -1.08 23.75
C HIS A 182 -17.98 -2.36 23.19
N LYS A 183 -17.12 -2.21 22.19
CA LYS A 183 -16.30 -3.29 21.65
C LYS A 183 -14.84 -2.84 21.66
N PHE A 184 -13.97 -3.66 22.19
CA PHE A 184 -12.52 -3.49 22.13
C PHE A 184 -11.93 -4.56 21.23
N THR A 185 -10.97 -4.20 20.42
CA THR A 185 -10.23 -5.14 19.59
C THR A 185 -8.75 -4.91 19.80
N ILE A 186 -7.99 -5.97 20.10
CA ILE A 186 -6.52 -5.92 20.18
C ILE A 186 -5.99 -6.73 19.02
N ALA A 187 -4.97 -6.22 18.32
CA ALA A 187 -4.35 -6.91 17.20
C ALA A 187 -2.83 -6.84 17.26
N ALA A 188 -2.18 -7.85 16.73
CA ALA A 188 -0.74 -7.89 16.51
C ALA A 188 -0.43 -8.56 15.18
N ASP A 189 0.52 -7.99 14.43
CA ASP A 189 1.02 -8.52 13.16
C ASP A 189 2.53 -8.69 13.22
N ALA A 190 3.02 -9.86 12.80
CA ALA A 190 4.42 -10.09 12.45
C ALA A 190 4.58 -9.95 10.93
N ILE A 191 5.57 -9.19 10.51
CA ILE A 191 5.80 -8.83 9.11
C ILE A 191 7.23 -9.19 8.74
N HIS A 192 7.38 -9.96 7.66
CA HIS A 192 8.66 -10.35 7.07
C HIS A 192 8.72 -9.88 5.61
N PRO A 193 9.34 -8.72 5.33
CA PRO A 193 9.61 -8.28 3.97
C PRO A 193 10.85 -8.98 3.41
N ASN A 194 10.94 -9.12 2.07
CA ASN A 194 12.12 -9.71 1.41
C ASN A 194 13.33 -8.76 1.31
N ASP A 195 13.12 -7.47 1.56
CA ASP A 195 14.09 -6.38 1.39
C ASP A 195 14.44 -5.67 2.70
N ASN A 196 13.91 -6.12 3.83
CA ASN A 196 14.15 -5.53 5.15
C ASN A 196 14.06 -6.59 6.26
N MET A 197 14.40 -6.20 7.50
CA MET A 197 14.29 -7.05 8.67
C MET A 197 12.83 -7.21 9.13
N GLU A 198 12.59 -8.27 9.89
CA GLU A 198 11.30 -8.56 10.48
C GLU A 198 10.88 -7.47 11.47
N LYS A 199 9.59 -7.25 11.54
CA LYS A 199 8.99 -6.26 12.43
C LYS A 199 7.64 -6.70 12.94
N VAL A 200 7.23 -6.14 14.06
CA VAL A 200 5.95 -6.40 14.70
C VAL A 200 5.18 -5.09 14.85
N ASN A 201 3.90 -5.13 14.53
CA ASN A 201 2.98 -4.04 14.82
C ASN A 201 1.95 -4.51 15.84
N VAL A 202 1.57 -3.62 16.75
CA VAL A 202 0.50 -3.87 17.72
C VAL A 202 -0.49 -2.72 17.71
N GLY A 203 -1.75 -3.02 17.96
CA GLY A 203 -2.77 -1.99 18.00
C GLY A 203 -3.99 -2.40 18.81
N ALA A 204 -4.75 -1.39 19.18
CA ALA A 204 -6.04 -1.54 19.86
C ALA A 204 -7.05 -0.57 19.25
N GLU A 205 -8.29 -1.01 19.20
CA GLU A 205 -9.45 -0.21 18.79
C GLU A 205 -10.51 -0.29 19.88
N TRP A 206 -11.13 0.84 20.16
CA TRP A 206 -12.36 0.94 20.92
C TRP A 206 -13.48 1.47 20.03
N GLU A 207 -14.58 0.71 19.95
CA GLU A 207 -15.80 1.10 19.25
C GLU A 207 -16.92 1.36 20.25
N PHE A 208 -17.63 2.47 20.06
CA PHE A 208 -18.81 2.83 20.82
C PHE A 208 -20.05 2.82 19.93
N LYS A 209 -21.02 1.94 20.26
CA LYS A 209 -22.30 1.76 19.54
C LYS A 209 -22.12 1.54 18.03
N GLU A 210 -21.00 1.00 17.61
CA GLU A 210 -20.64 0.82 16.18
C GLU A 210 -20.62 2.13 15.36
N MET A 211 -20.74 3.29 16.05
CA MET A 211 -20.77 4.62 15.43
C MET A 211 -19.43 5.34 15.54
N PHE A 212 -18.79 5.26 16.70
CA PHE A 212 -17.52 5.96 16.97
C PHE A 212 -16.42 4.95 17.21
N SER A 213 -15.25 5.19 16.64
CA SER A 213 -14.05 4.38 16.88
C SER A 213 -12.87 5.25 17.24
N LEU A 214 -12.08 4.80 18.23
CA LEU A 214 -10.77 5.34 18.56
C LEU A 214 -9.75 4.21 18.43
N ARG A 215 -8.61 4.53 17.82
CA ARG A 215 -7.55 3.57 17.50
C ARG A 215 -6.21 4.09 18.01
N GLY A 216 -5.41 3.19 18.52
CA GLY A 216 -4.04 3.48 18.90
C GLY A 216 -3.17 2.28 18.62
N GLY A 217 -1.93 2.51 18.22
CA GLY A 217 -1.01 1.42 17.91
C GLY A 217 0.44 1.87 17.91
N TYR A 218 1.32 0.91 17.80
CA TYR A 218 2.74 1.13 17.64
C TYR A 218 3.27 0.25 16.52
N ARG A 219 4.02 0.86 15.62
CA ARG A 219 4.54 0.19 14.43
C ARG A 219 6.02 -0.09 14.56
N ASP A 220 6.45 -1.07 13.79
CA ASP A 220 7.84 -1.42 13.54
C ASP A 220 8.62 -1.75 14.83
N LEU A 221 7.93 -2.37 15.82
CA LEU A 221 8.55 -2.92 17.01
C LEU A 221 9.66 -3.92 16.62
N PHE A 222 10.75 -3.90 17.35
CA PHE A 222 11.93 -4.74 17.19
C PHE A 222 12.75 -4.45 15.93
N LEU A 223 12.37 -3.49 15.09
CA LEU A 223 13.18 -3.06 13.96
C LEU A 223 14.23 -2.05 14.44
N PRO A 224 15.55 -2.37 14.36
CA PRO A 224 16.61 -1.46 14.77
C PRO A 224 16.60 -0.18 13.92
N ASN A 225 16.79 0.97 14.57
CA ASN A 225 16.81 2.29 13.94
C ASN A 225 15.53 2.61 13.13
N SER A 226 14.40 2.02 13.54
CA SER A 226 13.12 2.31 12.91
C SER A 226 12.69 3.75 13.14
N GLU A 227 12.13 4.38 12.11
CA GLU A 227 11.36 5.63 12.21
C GLU A 227 9.86 5.35 12.42
N GLY A 228 9.45 4.07 12.47
CA GLY A 228 8.08 3.68 12.82
C GLY A 228 7.81 3.91 14.31
N GLY A 229 6.64 4.47 14.61
CA GLY A 229 6.30 4.88 15.97
C GLY A 229 4.82 4.77 16.30
N LEU A 230 4.38 5.67 17.14
CA LEU A 230 3.00 5.79 17.61
C LEU A 230 2.07 6.07 16.42
N THR A 231 0.91 5.43 16.43
CA THR A 231 -0.18 5.70 15.49
C THR A 231 -1.48 5.93 16.26
N LEU A 232 -2.24 6.93 15.86
CA LEU A 232 -3.54 7.27 16.45
C LEU A 232 -4.57 7.41 15.34
N GLY A 233 -5.82 7.06 15.63
CA GLY A 233 -6.90 7.20 14.66
C GLY A 233 -8.25 7.37 15.33
N ALA A 234 -9.17 7.98 14.57
CA ALA A 234 -10.56 8.12 14.94
C ALA A 234 -11.44 7.87 13.73
N GLY A 235 -12.64 7.33 13.97
CA GLY A 235 -13.60 7.07 12.91
C GLY A 235 -15.04 7.34 13.36
N ILE A 236 -15.87 7.69 12.40
CA ILE A 236 -17.31 7.85 12.57
C ILE A 236 -18.01 7.03 11.48
N ARG A 237 -18.99 6.22 11.90
CA ARG A 237 -19.90 5.49 11.02
C ARG A 237 -21.32 6.02 11.24
N MET A 238 -21.97 6.41 10.17
CA MET A 238 -23.34 6.89 10.18
C MET A 238 -24.20 6.00 9.28
N SER A 239 -25.27 5.45 9.83
CA SER A 239 -26.30 4.77 9.05
C SER A 239 -27.28 5.82 8.51
N MET A 240 -27.38 5.95 7.19
CA MET A 240 -28.28 6.94 6.57
C MET A 240 -29.68 6.42 6.34
N ILE A 241 -29.78 5.13 6.00
CA ILE A 241 -31.02 4.36 5.81
C ILE A 241 -30.66 2.92 6.20
N GLU A 242 -31.62 2.04 6.47
CA GLU A 242 -31.36 0.67 6.96
C GLU A 242 -30.29 -0.12 6.17
N THR A 243 -30.01 0.28 4.92
CA THR A 243 -29.11 -0.42 4.00
C THR A 243 -27.81 0.33 3.71
N TYR A 244 -27.73 1.65 4.00
CA TYR A 244 -26.60 2.48 3.59
C TYR A 244 -25.83 3.02 4.78
N ASN A 245 -24.52 2.76 4.78
CA ASN A 245 -23.61 3.27 5.81
C ASN A 245 -22.54 4.15 5.18
N VAL A 246 -22.27 5.30 5.80
CA VAL A 246 -21.13 6.16 5.45
C VAL A 246 -20.13 6.12 6.59
N ARG A 247 -18.85 5.98 6.25
CA ARG A 247 -17.74 5.92 7.20
C ARG A 247 -16.71 6.99 6.86
N PHE A 248 -16.28 7.72 7.88
CA PHE A 248 -15.15 8.65 7.82
C PHE A 248 -14.10 8.20 8.81
N ASP A 249 -12.86 8.08 8.37
CA ASP A 249 -11.74 7.72 9.22
C ASP A 249 -10.59 8.70 9.03
N TYR A 250 -9.95 9.05 10.12
CA TYR A 250 -8.71 9.82 10.15
C TYR A 250 -7.65 9.03 10.92
N ALA A 251 -6.42 9.04 10.43
CA ALA A 251 -5.29 8.46 11.11
C ALA A 251 -4.06 9.36 11.00
N TRP A 252 -3.35 9.45 12.10
CA TRP A 252 -2.05 10.08 12.25
C TRP A 252 -1.00 9.03 12.59
N SER A 253 0.18 9.15 12.02
CA SER A 253 1.30 8.22 12.25
C SER A 253 2.60 8.99 12.39
N ASP A 254 3.31 8.74 13.48
CA ASP A 254 4.65 9.28 13.72
C ASP A 254 5.68 8.49 12.90
N TYR A 255 6.57 9.22 12.24
CA TYR A 255 7.72 8.71 11.49
C TYR A 255 9.04 9.31 12.00
N GLY A 256 9.08 9.70 13.26
CA GLY A 256 10.28 10.21 13.93
C GLY A 256 10.89 11.39 13.20
N ARG A 257 12.13 11.25 12.71
CA ARG A 257 12.87 12.30 11.99
C ARG A 257 12.27 12.69 10.63
N LEU A 258 11.37 11.88 10.09
CA LEU A 258 10.73 12.11 8.79
C LEU A 258 9.41 12.89 8.90
N ASN A 259 9.05 13.35 10.12
CA ASN A 259 7.77 13.96 10.47
C ASN A 259 6.62 12.95 10.49
N ASP A 260 5.41 13.44 10.41
CA ASP A 260 4.18 12.68 10.54
C ASP A 260 3.43 12.55 9.20
N VAL A 261 2.59 11.54 9.16
CA VAL A 261 1.77 11.20 8.00
C VAL A 261 0.30 11.25 8.41
N HIS A 262 -0.51 11.90 7.58
CA HIS A 262 -1.94 12.04 7.76
C HIS A 262 -2.70 11.23 6.70
N ARG A 263 -3.68 10.45 7.15
CA ARG A 263 -4.53 9.64 6.29
C ARG A 263 -5.99 9.96 6.54
N MET A 264 -6.74 10.20 5.49
CA MET A 264 -8.17 10.44 5.52
C MET A 264 -8.87 9.45 4.61
N SER A 265 -9.93 8.81 5.09
CA SER A 265 -10.70 7.86 4.31
C SER A 265 -12.19 8.15 4.40
N ILE A 266 -12.89 7.94 3.30
CA ILE A 266 -14.33 7.90 3.22
C ILE A 266 -14.76 6.56 2.64
N GLY A 267 -15.73 5.91 3.25
CA GLY A 267 -16.31 4.65 2.79
C GLY A 267 -17.82 4.74 2.73
N PHE A 268 -18.40 4.00 1.80
CA PHE A 268 -19.82 3.88 1.60
C PHE A 268 -20.17 2.40 1.38
N SER A 269 -21.02 1.85 2.25
CA SER A 269 -21.51 0.47 2.16
C SER A 269 -22.99 0.46 1.76
N PHE A 270 -23.37 -0.48 0.88
CA PHE A 270 -24.72 -0.59 0.28
C PHE A 270 -25.10 -2.02 -0.05
#